data_c01480a06a7239487dffd31c5aa6961e
#
_entry.id   c01480a06a7239487dffd31c5aa6961e
#
_cell.length_a   1.000
_cell.length_b   1.000
_cell.length_c   1.000
_cell.angle_alpha   90.00
_cell.angle_beta   90.00
_cell.angle_gamma   90.00
#
_symmetry.space_group_name_H-M   'P 1'
#
loop_
_entity.id
_entity.type
_entity.pdbx_description
1 polymer ?
#
loop_
_entity_poly.entity_id
_entity_poly.type
_entity_poly.pdbx_seq_one_letter_code
_entity_poly.pdbx_strand_id
1 'polypeptide(L)'
;MKSQIRFSSYLGIDWSGAKAKHHQGLQIAAAMPGVSVPMRVAPPLTKYWSRQQVFDHLSAMADAATGDAPVLVGIDFAFAHPFVDQGEYFPGAENALNSIPASKPASANTLWALVDEVNEGQPDLYGGAMFAHDIWGAYYLSPPDYQADRYASRRRITEIAARNAGRSPSPTFKAVGADNVATGSLAGMRLLHRLRQRLGRRLSVWPFDDIIAGVTDMVLVEIFPSFYFYRLGMVPAKKAAADPAFLGRALAQYDSKAVPADFIANGNDADEADAIIAAAALRFFAKNSGFELPQSLAMAARYEGWIFGVPYQAIDQAMKPSF
;
A
#
# COMPACT_ATOMS: atom_id res chain seq x y z
N MET A 1 19.95 -6.12 21.89
CA MET A 1 19.23 -6.78 20.78
C MET A 1 17.81 -6.27 20.83
N LYS A 2 17.32 -5.60 19.77
CA LYS A 2 15.88 -5.30 19.67
C LYS A 2 15.14 -6.63 19.60
N SER A 3 14.17 -6.87 20.47
CA SER A 3 13.36 -8.09 20.41
C SER A 3 12.65 -8.14 19.07
N GLN A 4 12.80 -9.23 18.33
CA GLN A 4 12.11 -9.42 17.05
C GLN A 4 10.60 -9.48 17.32
N ILE A 5 9.82 -8.63 16.66
CA ILE A 5 8.36 -8.62 16.78
C ILE A 5 7.82 -9.94 16.21
N ARG A 6 6.98 -10.61 16.99
CA ARG A 6 6.29 -11.84 16.55
C ARG A 6 4.87 -11.49 16.15
N PHE A 7 4.56 -11.68 14.88
CA PHE A 7 3.22 -11.48 14.37
C PHE A 7 2.36 -12.75 14.49
N SER A 8 1.08 -12.58 14.83
CA SER A 8 0.11 -13.68 14.89
C SER A 8 -0.34 -14.14 13.51
N SER A 9 -0.42 -13.21 12.54
CA SER A 9 -0.80 -13.48 11.15
C SER A 9 -0.29 -12.39 10.22
N TYR A 10 -0.32 -12.69 8.92
CA TYR A 10 0.16 -11.83 7.83
C TYR A 10 -0.90 -11.75 6.75
N LEU A 11 -1.46 -10.58 6.51
CA LEU A 11 -2.47 -10.36 5.48
C LEU A 11 -1.88 -9.60 4.30
N GLY A 12 -2.03 -10.14 3.09
CA GLY A 12 -1.80 -9.43 1.84
C GLY A 12 -3.15 -9.00 1.26
N ILE A 13 -3.29 -7.72 0.94
CA ILE A 13 -4.50 -7.14 0.36
C ILE A 13 -4.13 -6.51 -0.98
N ASP A 14 -4.64 -7.11 -2.07
CA ASP A 14 -4.69 -6.46 -3.36
C ASP A 14 -5.85 -5.49 -3.37
N TRP A 15 -5.56 -4.20 -3.64
CA TRP A 15 -6.47 -3.10 -3.40
C TRP A 15 -7.06 -2.53 -4.67
N SER A 16 -8.31 -2.10 -4.62
CA SER A 16 -9.01 -1.48 -5.75
C SER A 16 -9.47 -0.06 -5.46
N GLY A 17 -9.14 0.87 -6.35
CA GLY A 17 -9.62 2.26 -6.34
C GLY A 17 -10.88 2.51 -7.17
N ALA A 18 -11.46 1.49 -7.83
CA ALA A 18 -12.60 1.63 -8.73
C ALA A 18 -13.82 2.24 -8.04
N LYS A 19 -14.63 3.02 -8.80
CA LYS A 19 -15.90 3.57 -8.32
C LYS A 19 -16.99 2.50 -8.37
N ALA A 20 -17.05 1.67 -7.33
CA ALA A 20 -18.05 0.63 -7.17
C ALA A 20 -18.32 0.40 -5.69
N LYS A 21 -19.40 -0.32 -5.33
CA LYS A 21 -19.67 -0.72 -3.96
C LYS A 21 -18.93 -2.01 -3.58
N HIS A 22 -18.76 -2.92 -4.53
CA HIS A 22 -18.06 -4.18 -4.35
C HIS A 22 -17.04 -4.36 -5.47
N HIS A 23 -15.86 -4.86 -5.15
CA HIS A 23 -14.70 -4.86 -6.04
C HIS A 23 -14.22 -6.28 -6.30
N GLN A 24 -14.35 -6.73 -7.54
CA GLN A 24 -13.85 -8.04 -7.95
C GLN A 24 -12.32 -8.14 -7.81
N GLY A 25 -11.59 -7.03 -8.10
CA GLY A 25 -10.14 -6.94 -7.97
C GLY A 25 -9.63 -6.73 -6.55
N LEU A 26 -10.51 -6.56 -5.54
CA LEU A 26 -10.09 -6.48 -4.16
C LEU A 26 -10.04 -7.88 -3.57
N GLN A 27 -8.83 -8.39 -3.31
CA GLN A 27 -8.60 -9.74 -2.78
C GLN A 27 -7.77 -9.69 -1.51
N ILE A 28 -8.05 -10.60 -0.60
CA ILE A 28 -7.33 -10.73 0.68
C ILE A 28 -6.85 -12.17 0.81
N ALA A 29 -5.58 -12.34 1.18
CA ALA A 29 -5.03 -13.62 1.59
C ALA A 29 -4.33 -13.51 2.95
N ALA A 30 -4.41 -14.56 3.74
CA ALA A 30 -3.79 -14.64 5.07
C ALA A 30 -2.78 -15.78 5.15
N ALA A 31 -1.60 -15.50 5.70
CA ALA A 31 -0.60 -16.49 6.08
C ALA A 31 -0.47 -16.54 7.60
N MET A 32 -0.37 -17.75 8.14
CA MET A 32 -0.01 -17.98 9.54
C MET A 32 1.51 -18.07 9.69
N PRO A 33 2.07 -17.92 10.91
CA PRO A 33 3.47 -18.23 11.17
C PRO A 33 3.83 -19.65 10.69
N GLY A 34 5.04 -19.80 10.18
CA GLY A 34 5.50 -21.08 9.61
C GLY A 34 5.68 -21.01 8.09
N VAL A 35 5.37 -22.09 7.37
CA VAL A 35 5.61 -22.25 5.93
C VAL A 35 4.36 -22.64 5.13
N SER A 36 3.18 -22.66 5.77
CA SER A 36 1.92 -22.98 5.09
C SER A 36 1.64 -22.01 3.95
N VAL A 37 0.96 -22.49 2.90
CA VAL A 37 0.48 -21.62 1.82
C VAL A 37 -0.50 -20.57 2.39
N PRO A 38 -0.40 -19.31 1.97
CA PRO A 38 -1.42 -18.33 2.32
C PRO A 38 -2.77 -18.70 1.72
N MET A 39 -3.84 -18.47 2.47
CA MET A 39 -5.20 -18.83 2.06
C MET A 39 -6.02 -17.57 1.82
N ARG A 40 -6.87 -17.62 0.79
CA ARG A 40 -7.84 -16.55 0.52
C ARG A 40 -8.76 -16.33 1.73
N VAL A 41 -9.00 -15.08 2.06
CA VAL A 41 -10.04 -14.65 3.01
C VAL A 41 -11.25 -14.18 2.21
N ALA A 42 -12.36 -14.90 2.33
CA ALA A 42 -13.59 -14.55 1.62
C ALA A 42 -14.33 -13.40 2.34
N PRO A 43 -15.04 -12.52 1.62
CA PRO A 43 -15.91 -11.54 2.24
C PRO A 43 -17.07 -12.22 2.98
N PRO A 44 -17.55 -11.67 4.12
CA PRO A 44 -18.45 -12.39 5.01
C PRO A 44 -19.87 -12.61 4.44
N LEU A 45 -20.39 -11.69 3.62
CA LEU A 45 -21.80 -11.70 3.22
C LEU A 45 -22.03 -11.48 1.72
N THR A 46 -20.97 -11.24 0.96
CA THR A 46 -21.06 -10.83 -0.44
C THR A 46 -20.10 -11.66 -1.30
N LYS A 47 -20.27 -11.62 -2.63
CA LYS A 47 -19.34 -12.30 -3.56
C LYS A 47 -17.97 -11.61 -3.60
N TYR A 48 -17.94 -10.29 -3.46
CA TYR A 48 -16.75 -9.46 -3.54
C TYR A 48 -16.68 -8.51 -2.35
N TRP A 49 -15.48 -8.16 -1.93
CA TRP A 49 -15.24 -7.19 -0.88
C TRP A 49 -15.70 -5.79 -1.27
N SER A 50 -16.23 -5.03 -0.30
CA SER A 50 -16.23 -3.58 -0.31
C SER A 50 -15.10 -3.05 0.56
N ARG A 51 -14.66 -1.82 0.36
CA ARG A 51 -13.64 -1.20 1.21
C ARG A 51 -14.12 -0.97 2.64
N GLN A 52 -15.42 -0.73 2.82
CA GLN A 52 -16.01 -0.68 4.16
C GLN A 52 -15.93 -2.05 4.86
N GLN A 53 -16.20 -3.14 4.16
CA GLN A 53 -16.04 -4.49 4.74
C GLN A 53 -14.57 -4.79 5.10
N VAL A 54 -13.60 -4.28 4.32
CA VAL A 54 -12.18 -4.37 4.69
C VAL A 54 -11.89 -3.61 5.98
N PHE A 55 -12.38 -2.37 6.10
CA PHE A 55 -12.25 -1.58 7.34
C PHE A 55 -12.84 -2.33 8.55
N ASP A 56 -14.03 -2.90 8.41
CA ASP A 56 -14.71 -3.64 9.48
C ASP A 56 -13.92 -4.92 9.84
N HIS A 57 -13.43 -5.64 8.84
CA HIS A 57 -12.63 -6.84 9.03
C HIS A 57 -11.30 -6.55 9.75
N LEU A 58 -10.55 -5.53 9.31
CA LEU A 58 -9.30 -5.12 9.95
C LEU A 58 -9.54 -4.62 11.38
N SER A 59 -10.62 -3.87 11.60
CA SER A 59 -11.00 -3.42 12.95
C SER A 59 -11.26 -4.60 13.88
N ALA A 60 -12.05 -5.59 13.44
CA ALA A 60 -12.32 -6.81 14.20
C ALA A 60 -11.05 -7.64 14.48
N MET A 61 -10.15 -7.73 13.51
CA MET A 61 -8.86 -8.41 13.70
C MET A 61 -7.99 -7.71 14.74
N ALA A 62 -7.95 -6.37 14.73
CA ALA A 62 -7.22 -5.61 15.74
C ALA A 62 -7.84 -5.76 17.13
N ASP A 63 -9.17 -5.84 17.22
CA ASP A 63 -9.88 -6.07 18.51
C ASP A 63 -9.63 -7.49 19.07
N ALA A 64 -9.34 -8.47 18.19
CA ALA A 64 -9.00 -9.84 18.60
C ALA A 64 -7.49 -10.06 18.81
N ALA A 65 -6.64 -9.16 18.34
CA ALA A 65 -5.19 -9.25 18.50
C ALA A 65 -4.75 -8.80 19.90
N THR A 66 -3.49 -9.09 20.22
CA THR A 66 -2.84 -8.59 21.44
C THR A 66 -1.53 -7.90 21.07
N GLY A 67 -1.14 -6.86 21.81
CA GLY A 67 0.09 -6.12 21.55
C GLY A 67 1.39 -6.96 21.62
N ASP A 68 1.32 -8.16 22.20
CA ASP A 68 2.43 -9.12 22.23
C ASP A 68 2.55 -9.93 20.93
N ALA A 69 1.47 -10.04 20.15
CA ALA A 69 1.40 -10.76 18.89
C ALA A 69 0.49 -10.04 17.88
N PRO A 70 0.91 -8.86 17.39
CA PRO A 70 0.11 -8.05 16.46
C PRO A 70 -0.12 -8.75 15.13
N VAL A 71 -1.07 -8.25 14.36
CA VAL A 71 -1.29 -8.64 12.96
C VAL A 71 -0.46 -7.74 12.05
N LEU A 72 0.24 -8.32 11.05
CA LEU A 72 0.89 -7.56 9.99
C LEU A 72 0.02 -7.57 8.73
N VAL A 73 -0.33 -6.41 8.23
CA VAL A 73 -1.18 -6.23 7.04
C VAL A 73 -0.44 -5.42 5.99
N GLY A 74 -0.29 -5.96 4.81
CA GLY A 74 0.20 -5.24 3.63
C GLY A 74 -0.94 -4.91 2.68
N ILE A 75 -0.98 -3.65 2.20
CA ILE A 75 -2.03 -3.19 1.29
C ILE A 75 -1.39 -2.56 0.06
N ASP A 76 -1.85 -2.94 -1.15
CA ASP A 76 -1.29 -2.50 -2.43
C ASP A 76 -1.87 -1.15 -2.86
N PHE A 77 -1.42 -0.09 -2.23
CA PHE A 77 -1.59 1.29 -2.67
C PHE A 77 -0.50 2.19 -2.08
N ALA A 78 -0.25 3.34 -2.69
CA ALA A 78 0.72 4.30 -2.16
C ALA A 78 0.17 5.01 -0.90
N PHE A 79 0.86 4.87 0.23
CA PHE A 79 0.42 5.42 1.52
C PHE A 79 0.56 6.93 1.63
N ALA A 80 1.41 7.53 0.79
CA ALA A 80 1.56 8.98 0.69
C ALA A 80 1.96 9.40 -0.73
N HIS A 81 2.04 10.71 -0.95
CA HIS A 81 2.58 11.34 -2.16
C HIS A 81 4.07 11.68 -2.02
N PRO A 82 4.78 12.01 -3.12
CA PRO A 82 6.14 12.57 -3.07
C PRO A 82 6.19 13.84 -2.24
N PHE A 83 7.22 13.95 -1.39
CA PHE A 83 7.43 15.08 -0.49
C PHE A 83 8.87 15.58 -0.52
N VAL A 84 9.83 14.66 -0.47
CA VAL A 84 11.26 15.00 -0.23
C VAL A 84 11.85 15.87 -1.34
N ASP A 85 11.41 15.69 -2.57
CA ASP A 85 11.88 16.43 -3.76
C ASP A 85 11.53 17.93 -3.74
N GLN A 86 10.41 18.31 -3.07
CA GLN A 86 9.90 19.70 -3.03
C GLN A 86 9.69 20.21 -1.60
N GLY A 87 9.85 19.35 -0.57
CA GLY A 87 9.55 19.66 0.82
C GLY A 87 8.05 19.74 1.15
N GLU A 88 7.19 19.35 0.21
CA GLU A 88 5.73 19.41 0.35
C GLU A 88 5.00 18.47 -0.62
N TYR A 89 3.79 18.03 -0.26
CA TYR A 89 2.98 17.14 -1.10
C TYR A 89 2.41 17.89 -2.32
N PHE A 90 1.95 19.14 -2.11
CA PHE A 90 1.26 19.96 -3.11
C PHE A 90 1.99 21.31 -3.31
N PRO A 91 3.08 21.33 -4.08
CA PRO A 91 3.91 22.53 -4.29
C PRO A 91 3.13 23.70 -4.86
N GLY A 92 3.24 24.87 -4.19
CA GLY A 92 2.59 26.12 -4.63
C GLY A 92 1.09 26.17 -4.34
N ALA A 93 0.52 25.26 -3.55
CA ALA A 93 -0.90 25.31 -3.17
C ALA A 93 -1.23 26.53 -2.31
N GLU A 94 -0.26 27.11 -1.57
CA GLU A 94 -0.45 28.31 -0.76
C GLU A 94 -0.99 29.52 -1.54
N ASN A 95 -0.62 29.65 -2.81
CA ASN A 95 -1.09 30.72 -3.67
C ASN A 95 -2.60 30.65 -3.95
N ALA A 96 -3.17 29.45 -3.89
CA ALA A 96 -4.60 29.22 -4.04
C ALA A 96 -5.34 29.21 -2.69
N LEU A 97 -4.63 28.90 -1.59
CA LEU A 97 -5.20 28.82 -0.24
C LEU A 97 -5.37 30.17 0.44
N ASN A 98 -4.78 31.26 -0.07
CA ASN A 98 -4.89 32.60 0.53
C ASN A 98 -6.35 33.11 0.69
N SER A 99 -7.32 32.44 0.09
CA SER A 99 -8.76 32.70 0.21
C SER A 99 -9.57 31.63 0.94
N ILE A 100 -8.92 30.53 1.40
CA ILE A 100 -9.60 29.37 2.00
C ILE A 100 -8.85 28.94 3.27
N PRO A 101 -9.55 28.66 4.41
CA PRO A 101 -8.91 28.28 5.67
C PRO A 101 -8.28 26.86 5.70
N ALA A 102 -8.25 26.13 4.60
CA ALA A 102 -7.67 24.79 4.55
C ALA A 102 -6.14 24.83 4.65
N SER A 103 -5.59 24.24 5.68
CA SER A 103 -4.13 24.13 5.86
C SER A 103 -3.56 23.06 4.92
N LYS A 104 -2.42 23.37 4.29
CA LYS A 104 -1.62 22.42 3.51
C LYS A 104 -1.17 21.23 4.36
N PRO A 105 -1.30 19.97 3.90
CA PRO A 105 -0.89 18.82 4.71
C PRO A 105 0.63 18.81 4.90
N ALA A 106 1.06 18.76 6.17
CA ALA A 106 2.46 18.80 6.56
C ALA A 106 3.01 17.44 7.03
N SER A 107 2.21 16.38 6.97
CA SER A 107 2.58 15.01 7.32
C SER A 107 1.66 14.01 6.61
N ALA A 108 2.02 12.73 6.60
CA ALA A 108 1.16 11.69 6.05
C ALA A 108 -0.20 11.63 6.75
N ASN A 109 -0.26 11.77 8.08
CA ASN A 109 -1.51 11.78 8.83
C ASN A 109 -2.42 12.95 8.44
N THR A 110 -1.87 14.14 8.22
CA THR A 110 -2.65 15.30 7.76
C THR A 110 -3.04 15.19 6.28
N LEU A 111 -2.24 14.52 5.46
CA LEU A 111 -2.59 14.17 4.09
C LEU A 111 -3.80 13.22 4.06
N TRP A 112 -3.80 12.15 4.89
CA TRP A 112 -4.92 11.21 4.98
C TRP A 112 -6.20 11.90 5.46
N ALA A 113 -6.09 12.79 6.45
CA ALA A 113 -7.21 13.58 6.95
C ALA A 113 -7.80 14.49 5.86
N LEU A 114 -6.96 15.21 5.11
CA LEU A 114 -7.37 16.03 3.99
C LEU A 114 -8.10 15.22 2.91
N VAL A 115 -7.55 14.04 2.56
CA VAL A 115 -8.18 13.17 1.56
C VAL A 115 -9.53 12.65 2.03
N ASP A 116 -9.70 12.30 3.32
CA ASP A 116 -11.01 11.86 3.83
C ASP A 116 -12.01 13.03 3.89
N GLU A 117 -11.57 14.21 4.31
CA GLU A 117 -12.39 15.44 4.35
C GLU A 117 -12.92 15.82 2.97
N VAL A 118 -12.06 15.94 1.96
CA VAL A 118 -12.46 16.29 0.57
C VAL A 118 -13.42 15.26 -0.02
N ASN A 119 -13.33 14.01 0.42
CA ASN A 119 -14.19 12.92 -0.04
C ASN A 119 -15.32 12.60 0.97
N GLU A 120 -15.66 13.49 1.88
CA GLU A 120 -16.80 13.32 2.77
C GLU A 120 -18.07 13.05 1.97
N GLY A 121 -18.89 12.11 2.41
CA GLY A 121 -20.10 11.68 1.70
C GLY A 121 -19.88 10.75 0.50
N GLN A 122 -18.65 10.57 -0.01
CA GLN A 122 -18.39 9.58 -1.05
C GLN A 122 -18.54 8.14 -0.48
N PRO A 123 -19.29 7.27 -1.20
CA PRO A 123 -19.57 5.91 -0.70
C PRO A 123 -18.31 5.04 -0.73
N ASP A 124 -18.31 4.03 0.14
CA ASP A 124 -17.33 2.94 0.15
C ASP A 124 -15.86 3.43 0.09
N LEU A 125 -15.52 4.46 0.85
CA LEU A 125 -14.19 5.08 0.88
C LEU A 125 -13.67 5.55 -0.50
N TYR A 126 -14.54 5.78 -1.49
CA TYR A 126 -14.10 6.27 -2.80
C TYR A 126 -13.39 7.64 -2.68
N GLY A 127 -12.21 7.76 -3.33
CA GLY A 127 -11.33 8.92 -3.21
C GLY A 127 -11.44 9.95 -4.35
N GLY A 128 -12.38 9.75 -5.27
CA GLY A 128 -12.41 10.49 -6.55
C GLY A 128 -12.86 11.94 -6.50
N ALA A 129 -13.42 12.45 -5.38
CA ALA A 129 -13.75 13.87 -5.25
C ALA A 129 -12.50 14.77 -5.25
N MET A 130 -11.32 14.22 -4.90
CA MET A 130 -10.05 14.93 -5.02
C MET A 130 -9.79 15.45 -6.44
N PHE A 131 -10.19 14.72 -7.48
CA PHE A 131 -9.93 15.08 -8.88
C PHE A 131 -10.75 16.30 -9.34
N ALA A 132 -11.90 16.52 -8.74
CA ALA A 132 -12.79 17.64 -9.06
C ALA A 132 -12.64 18.83 -8.08
N HIS A 133 -11.75 18.73 -7.11
CA HIS A 133 -11.54 19.79 -6.13
C HIS A 133 -10.73 20.95 -6.73
N ASP A 134 -11.20 22.20 -6.57
CA ASP A 134 -10.63 23.41 -7.20
C ASP A 134 -9.13 23.59 -6.98
N ILE A 135 -8.61 23.19 -5.82
CA ILE A 135 -7.19 23.34 -5.49
C ILE A 135 -6.44 22.03 -5.76
N TRP A 136 -6.90 20.93 -5.17
CA TRP A 136 -6.16 19.66 -5.16
C TRP A 136 -6.25 18.92 -6.49
N GLY A 137 -7.36 19.09 -7.23
CA GLY A 137 -7.54 18.46 -8.55
C GLY A 137 -6.46 18.83 -9.56
N ALA A 138 -5.93 20.06 -9.47
CA ALA A 138 -4.87 20.55 -10.36
C ALA A 138 -3.57 19.73 -10.33
N TYR A 139 -3.35 18.91 -9.29
CA TYR A 139 -2.16 18.06 -9.18
C TYR A 139 -2.32 16.66 -9.78
N TYR A 140 -3.55 16.24 -10.09
CA TYR A 140 -3.84 14.90 -10.55
C TYR A 140 -4.10 14.84 -12.05
N LEU A 141 -3.30 14.08 -12.79
CA LEU A 141 -3.61 13.77 -14.18
C LEU A 141 -4.81 12.81 -14.24
N SER A 142 -6.02 13.35 -14.39
CA SER A 142 -7.28 12.60 -14.27
C SER A 142 -8.24 12.89 -15.43
N PRO A 143 -9.17 11.94 -15.77
CA PRO A 143 -10.27 12.22 -16.68
C PRO A 143 -11.23 13.28 -16.08
N PRO A 144 -12.05 13.99 -16.92
CA PRO A 144 -12.16 13.85 -18.37
C PRO A 144 -11.10 14.62 -19.16
N ASP A 145 -10.53 15.67 -18.58
CA ASP A 145 -9.80 16.66 -19.35
C ASP A 145 -8.33 16.32 -19.57
N TYR A 146 -7.79 15.38 -18.75
CA TYR A 146 -6.37 15.00 -18.77
C TYR A 146 -5.41 16.19 -18.66
N GLN A 147 -5.93 17.33 -18.18
CA GLN A 147 -5.20 18.56 -17.96
C GLN A 147 -5.14 18.84 -16.47
N ALA A 148 -3.92 19.01 -15.97
CA ALA A 148 -3.69 19.37 -14.59
C ALA A 148 -2.54 20.38 -14.57
N ASP A 149 -2.86 21.64 -14.32
CA ASP A 149 -1.91 22.77 -14.44
C ASP A 149 -0.69 22.62 -13.52
N ARG A 150 -0.83 21.82 -12.46
CA ARG A 150 0.23 21.55 -11.47
C ARG A 150 0.69 20.09 -11.46
N TYR A 151 0.25 19.29 -12.40
CA TYR A 151 0.69 17.91 -12.50
C TYR A 151 2.18 17.84 -12.83
N ALA A 152 2.88 17.04 -12.05
CA ALA A 152 4.24 16.64 -12.34
C ALA A 152 4.39 15.14 -12.07
N SER A 153 5.15 14.45 -12.90
CA SER A 153 5.45 13.02 -12.73
C SER A 153 6.49 12.82 -11.62
N ARG A 154 6.16 13.32 -10.41
CA ARG A 154 6.98 13.19 -9.20
C ARG A 154 6.99 11.75 -8.72
N ARG A 155 8.08 11.33 -8.10
CA ARG A 155 8.23 9.99 -7.53
C ARG A 155 8.72 10.07 -6.09
N ARG A 156 8.18 9.21 -5.26
CA ARG A 156 8.69 8.98 -3.90
C ARG A 156 10.04 8.28 -3.96
N ILE A 157 10.84 8.45 -2.93
CA ILE A 157 12.16 7.80 -2.83
C ILE A 157 12.03 6.27 -2.92
N THR A 158 11.01 5.68 -2.30
CA THR A 158 10.74 4.24 -2.39
C THR A 158 10.42 3.76 -3.81
N GLU A 159 9.74 4.57 -4.62
CA GLU A 159 9.44 4.26 -6.04
C GLU A 159 10.70 4.33 -6.91
N ILE A 160 11.62 5.26 -6.59
CA ILE A 160 12.94 5.31 -7.23
C ILE A 160 13.75 4.06 -6.86
N ALA A 161 13.75 3.66 -5.59
CA ALA A 161 14.40 2.43 -5.14
C ALA A 161 13.83 1.18 -5.83
N ALA A 162 12.51 1.05 -5.91
CA ALA A 162 11.84 -0.06 -6.59
C ALA A 162 12.19 -0.12 -8.09
N ARG A 163 12.20 1.06 -8.76
CA ARG A 163 12.60 1.17 -10.16
C ARG A 163 14.06 0.74 -10.38
N ASN A 164 14.98 1.17 -9.52
CA ASN A 164 16.39 0.81 -9.60
C ASN A 164 16.63 -0.68 -9.29
N ALA A 165 15.76 -1.27 -8.46
CA ALA A 165 15.73 -2.70 -8.20
C ALA A 165 15.02 -3.50 -9.31
N GLY A 166 14.55 -2.84 -10.39
CA GLY A 166 14.08 -3.45 -11.63
C GLY A 166 12.57 -3.38 -11.87
N ARG A 167 11.74 -2.89 -10.95
CA ARG A 167 10.29 -2.76 -11.15
C ARG A 167 9.79 -1.38 -10.74
N SER A 168 9.37 -0.58 -11.71
CA SER A 168 8.91 0.79 -11.49
C SER A 168 7.42 0.86 -11.18
N PRO A 169 7.00 1.31 -9.98
CA PRO A 169 5.62 1.72 -9.74
C PRO A 169 5.26 2.97 -10.57
N SER A 170 3.99 3.21 -10.80
CA SER A 170 3.52 4.45 -11.42
C SER A 170 3.52 5.61 -10.43
N PRO A 171 3.66 6.88 -10.91
CA PRO A 171 3.58 8.06 -10.06
C PRO A 171 2.22 8.17 -9.37
N THR A 172 2.21 8.59 -8.09
CA THR A 172 1.00 8.61 -7.26
C THR A 172 -0.04 9.66 -7.66
N PHE A 173 0.34 10.68 -8.44
CA PHE A 173 -0.58 11.69 -8.99
C PHE A 173 -1.20 11.29 -10.34
N LYS A 174 -0.90 10.09 -10.86
CA LYS A 174 -1.44 9.61 -12.12
C LYS A 174 -2.74 8.83 -11.89
N ALA A 175 -3.87 9.41 -12.38
CA ALA A 175 -5.21 8.84 -12.29
C ALA A 175 -5.74 8.33 -13.65
N VAL A 176 -4.86 8.07 -14.62
CA VAL A 176 -5.21 7.65 -15.98
C VAL A 176 -4.43 6.42 -16.41
N GLY A 177 -5.02 5.65 -17.33
CA GLY A 177 -4.39 4.45 -17.89
C GLY A 177 -4.56 3.20 -17.03
N ALA A 178 -4.04 2.09 -17.54
CA ALA A 178 -4.13 0.79 -16.87
C ALA A 178 -3.31 0.72 -15.56
N ASP A 179 -2.34 1.60 -15.40
CA ASP A 179 -1.45 1.73 -14.27
C ASP A 179 -1.81 2.94 -13.38
N ASN A 180 -3.11 3.24 -13.28
CA ASN A 180 -3.67 4.27 -12.42
C ASN A 180 -3.48 3.92 -10.94
N VAL A 181 -2.57 4.63 -10.26
CA VAL A 181 -2.28 4.45 -8.84
C VAL A 181 -3.08 5.44 -7.97
N ALA A 182 -3.39 6.63 -8.50
CA ALA A 182 -3.99 7.70 -7.70
C ALA A 182 -5.35 7.30 -7.09
N THR A 183 -6.27 6.68 -7.87
CA THR A 183 -7.60 6.32 -7.35
C THR A 183 -7.52 5.29 -6.22
N GLY A 184 -6.64 4.30 -6.35
CA GLY A 184 -6.38 3.31 -5.30
C GLY A 184 -5.79 3.95 -4.05
N SER A 185 -4.77 4.81 -4.23
CA SER A 185 -4.09 5.48 -3.13
C SER A 185 -5.01 6.43 -2.36
N LEU A 186 -5.84 7.23 -3.04
CA LEU A 186 -6.78 8.13 -2.38
C LEU A 186 -7.85 7.36 -1.57
N ALA A 187 -8.39 6.27 -2.13
CA ALA A 187 -9.31 5.40 -1.40
C ALA A 187 -8.64 4.73 -0.20
N GLY A 188 -7.38 4.30 -0.37
CA GLY A 188 -6.57 3.72 0.69
C GLY A 188 -6.20 4.71 1.80
N MET A 189 -5.86 5.95 1.46
CA MET A 189 -5.58 7.00 2.46
C MET A 189 -6.79 7.27 3.35
N ARG A 190 -8.01 7.19 2.82
CA ARG A 190 -9.25 7.24 3.62
C ARG A 190 -9.35 6.06 4.59
N LEU A 191 -8.99 4.87 4.14
CA LEU A 191 -8.93 3.69 5.03
C LEU A 191 -7.92 3.91 6.16
N LEU A 192 -6.71 4.38 5.84
CA LEU A 192 -5.66 4.67 6.84
C LEU A 192 -6.14 5.69 7.87
N HIS A 193 -6.77 6.79 7.42
CA HIS A 193 -7.30 7.82 8.31
C HIS A 193 -8.34 7.23 9.27
N ARG A 194 -9.32 6.49 8.77
CA ARG A 194 -10.41 5.92 9.58
C ARG A 194 -9.93 4.82 10.53
N LEU A 195 -9.00 3.97 10.10
CA LEU A 195 -8.36 3.00 10.99
C LEU A 195 -7.58 3.69 12.10
N ARG A 196 -6.88 4.79 11.77
CA ARG A 196 -6.17 5.61 12.78
C ARG A 196 -7.14 6.20 13.80
N GLN A 197 -8.27 6.74 13.37
CA GLN A 197 -9.31 7.24 14.28
C GLN A 197 -9.90 6.14 15.16
N ARG A 198 -10.13 4.95 14.59
CA ARG A 198 -10.76 3.81 15.30
C ARG A 198 -9.83 3.14 16.31
N LEU A 199 -8.56 2.96 15.96
CA LEU A 199 -7.61 2.15 16.73
C LEU A 199 -6.61 2.98 17.55
N GLY A 200 -6.38 4.24 17.19
CA GLY A 200 -5.43 5.11 17.90
C GLY A 200 -4.03 4.52 17.96
N ARG A 201 -3.46 4.40 19.16
CA ARG A 201 -2.12 3.86 19.41
C ARG A 201 -1.99 2.35 19.18
N ARG A 202 -3.10 1.63 19.07
CA ARG A 202 -3.13 0.20 18.74
C ARG A 202 -2.78 -0.07 17.27
N LEU A 203 -2.83 0.97 16.42
CA LEU A 203 -2.42 0.94 15.02
C LEU A 203 -1.05 1.57 14.85
N SER A 204 -0.13 0.87 14.19
CA SER A 204 1.11 1.40 13.66
C SER A 204 1.09 1.32 12.13
N VAL A 205 1.28 2.43 11.45
CA VAL A 205 1.45 2.48 9.98
C VAL A 205 2.93 2.72 9.71
N TRP A 206 3.63 1.65 9.40
CA TRP A 206 5.08 1.70 9.14
C TRP A 206 5.36 2.29 7.73
N PRO A 207 6.39 3.12 7.56
CA PRO A 207 7.38 3.57 8.55
C PRO A 207 7.04 4.92 9.22
N PHE A 208 5.81 5.41 9.11
CA PHE A 208 5.40 6.70 9.70
C PHE A 208 5.34 6.64 11.24
N ASP A 209 5.08 5.46 11.79
CA ASP A 209 4.94 5.23 13.23
C ASP A 209 5.93 4.17 13.72
N ASP A 210 6.30 4.28 15.00
CA ASP A 210 7.00 3.20 15.71
C ASP A 210 6.03 2.07 16.06
N ILE A 211 6.53 0.83 16.04
CA ILE A 211 5.79 -0.34 16.52
C ILE A 211 6.11 -0.49 18.01
N ILE A 212 5.09 -0.36 18.85
CA ILE A 212 5.23 -0.37 20.31
C ILE A 212 4.79 -1.72 20.85
N ALA A 213 5.76 -2.50 21.37
CA ALA A 213 5.47 -3.81 21.97
C ALA A 213 4.46 -3.68 23.14
N GLY A 214 3.52 -4.62 23.22
CA GLY A 214 2.45 -4.61 24.23
C GLY A 214 1.34 -3.58 24.00
N VAL A 215 1.44 -2.74 22.96
CA VAL A 215 0.45 -1.68 22.64
C VAL A 215 -0.09 -1.80 21.23
N THR A 216 0.79 -2.05 20.26
CA THR A 216 0.41 -2.16 18.85
C THR A 216 -0.25 -3.52 18.59
N ASP A 217 -1.52 -3.52 18.21
CA ASP A 217 -2.28 -4.74 17.85
C ASP A 217 -2.25 -5.01 16.34
N MET A 218 -2.05 -3.97 15.53
CA MET A 218 -1.99 -4.05 14.08
C MET A 218 -0.88 -3.17 13.51
N VAL A 219 -0.11 -3.74 12.60
CA VAL A 219 0.89 -3.02 11.81
C VAL A 219 0.47 -3.02 10.35
N LEU A 220 0.34 -1.84 9.75
CA LEU A 220 0.10 -1.68 8.31
C LEU A 220 1.39 -1.34 7.60
N VAL A 221 1.60 -1.93 6.42
CA VAL A 221 2.71 -1.63 5.51
C VAL A 221 2.20 -1.50 4.08
N GLU A 222 2.81 -0.60 3.32
CA GLU A 222 2.60 -0.53 1.87
C GLU A 222 3.29 -1.71 1.20
N ILE A 223 2.59 -2.37 0.26
CA ILE A 223 3.14 -3.45 -0.54
C ILE A 223 3.08 -3.14 -2.03
N PHE A 224 3.84 -3.91 -2.82
CA PHE A 224 3.81 -3.87 -4.27
C PHE A 224 3.98 -5.30 -4.82
N PRO A 225 2.88 -6.09 -4.95
CA PRO A 225 2.93 -7.51 -5.28
C PRO A 225 3.70 -7.81 -6.56
N SER A 226 3.53 -6.99 -7.58
CA SER A 226 4.29 -7.09 -8.82
C SER A 226 5.82 -7.04 -8.61
N PHE A 227 6.30 -6.27 -7.63
CA PHE A 227 7.71 -6.23 -7.26
C PHE A 227 8.16 -7.55 -6.62
N TYR A 228 7.32 -8.20 -5.86
CA TYR A 228 7.67 -9.48 -5.21
C TYR A 228 7.90 -10.60 -6.23
N PHE A 229 7.12 -10.65 -7.31
CA PHE A 229 7.42 -11.55 -8.43
C PHE A 229 8.69 -11.13 -9.17
N TYR A 230 8.85 -9.85 -9.47
CA TYR A 230 9.98 -9.34 -10.26
C TYR A 230 11.32 -9.54 -9.55
N ARG A 231 11.38 -9.33 -8.24
CA ARG A 231 12.58 -9.53 -7.41
C ARG A 231 13.17 -10.93 -7.56
N LEU A 232 12.37 -11.90 -7.93
CA LEU A 232 12.75 -13.30 -8.13
C LEU A 232 13.19 -13.59 -9.58
N GLY A 233 13.31 -12.57 -10.41
CA GLY A 233 13.52 -12.73 -11.85
C GLY A 233 12.30 -13.29 -12.59
N MET A 234 11.14 -13.30 -11.93
CA MET A 234 9.89 -13.84 -12.47
C MET A 234 9.01 -12.66 -12.92
N VAL A 235 9.00 -12.37 -14.21
CA VAL A 235 8.09 -11.34 -14.77
C VAL A 235 6.72 -12.00 -15.01
N PRO A 236 5.68 -11.70 -14.24
CA PRO A 236 4.36 -12.20 -14.56
C PRO A 236 3.84 -11.45 -15.78
N ALA A 237 3.60 -12.16 -16.89
CA ALA A 237 2.49 -11.73 -17.73
C ALA A 237 1.21 -11.83 -16.87
N LYS A 238 0.23 -10.95 -17.04
CA LYS A 238 -1.02 -10.90 -16.22
C LYS A 238 -1.67 -12.28 -16.00
N LYS A 239 -1.51 -13.24 -16.94
CA LYS A 239 -2.02 -14.61 -16.82
C LYS A 239 -1.06 -15.58 -16.12
N ALA A 240 0.23 -15.27 -16.03
CA ALA A 240 1.21 -16.20 -15.47
C ALA A 240 1.09 -16.30 -13.95
N ALA A 241 0.71 -15.21 -13.26
CA ALA A 241 0.49 -15.22 -11.81
C ALA A 241 -0.67 -16.16 -11.41
N ALA A 242 -1.64 -16.38 -12.30
CA ALA A 242 -2.74 -17.34 -12.09
C ALA A 242 -2.35 -18.81 -12.34
N ASP A 243 -1.17 -19.08 -12.95
CA ASP A 243 -0.66 -20.45 -13.11
C ASP A 243 -0.17 -21.00 -11.78
N PRO A 244 -0.75 -22.11 -11.25
CA PRO A 244 -0.35 -22.68 -9.97
C PRO A 244 1.14 -23.07 -9.89
N ALA A 245 1.72 -23.52 -10.99
CA ALA A 245 3.13 -23.90 -11.04
C ALA A 245 4.04 -22.65 -10.98
N PHE A 246 3.66 -21.58 -11.66
CA PHE A 246 4.37 -20.29 -11.58
C PHE A 246 4.27 -19.70 -10.16
N LEU A 247 3.06 -19.61 -9.62
CA LEU A 247 2.81 -19.09 -8.27
C LEU A 247 3.53 -19.95 -7.21
N GLY A 248 3.52 -21.28 -7.36
CA GLY A 248 4.22 -22.21 -6.47
C GLY A 248 5.73 -21.95 -6.43
N ARG A 249 6.37 -21.73 -7.60
CA ARG A 249 7.80 -21.37 -7.66
C ARG A 249 8.08 -20.02 -6.98
N ALA A 250 7.20 -19.03 -7.15
CA ALA A 250 7.33 -17.74 -6.50
C ALA A 250 7.20 -17.88 -4.96
N LEU A 251 6.20 -18.61 -4.48
CA LEU A 251 5.96 -18.87 -3.07
C LEU A 251 7.15 -19.57 -2.39
N ALA A 252 7.80 -20.52 -3.06
CA ALA A 252 8.98 -21.22 -2.54
C ALA A 252 10.12 -20.26 -2.20
N GLN A 253 10.26 -19.14 -2.91
CA GLN A 253 11.29 -18.12 -2.64
C GLN A 253 11.00 -17.28 -1.38
N TYR A 254 9.78 -17.37 -0.86
CA TYR A 254 9.35 -16.74 0.40
C TYR A 254 9.08 -17.79 1.50
N ASP A 255 9.80 -18.92 1.48
CA ASP A 255 9.66 -20.00 2.46
C ASP A 255 8.20 -20.47 2.63
N SER A 256 7.43 -20.50 1.54
CA SER A 256 6.02 -20.87 1.55
C SER A 256 5.78 -22.13 0.72
N LYS A 257 4.87 -22.99 1.19
CA LYS A 257 4.36 -24.12 0.40
C LYS A 257 3.59 -23.58 -0.82
N ALA A 258 3.59 -24.38 -1.89
CA ALA A 258 2.86 -24.09 -3.11
C ALA A 258 1.33 -24.17 -2.91
N VAL A 259 0.58 -23.45 -3.74
CA VAL A 259 -0.88 -23.65 -3.89
C VAL A 259 -1.17 -25.04 -4.47
N PRO A 260 -2.38 -25.59 -4.28
CA PRO A 260 -2.80 -26.84 -4.96
C PRO A 260 -2.66 -26.77 -6.48
N ALA A 261 -2.43 -27.91 -7.14
CA ALA A 261 -2.22 -27.96 -8.59
C ALA A 261 -3.48 -27.54 -9.41
N ASP A 262 -4.65 -27.68 -8.81
CA ASP A 262 -5.96 -27.29 -9.36
C ASP A 262 -6.40 -25.88 -8.91
N PHE A 263 -5.50 -25.10 -8.30
CA PHE A 263 -5.80 -23.75 -7.88
C PHE A 263 -6.20 -22.85 -9.05
N ILE A 264 -7.31 -22.13 -8.88
CA ILE A 264 -7.80 -21.12 -9.82
C ILE A 264 -7.90 -19.80 -9.03
N ALA A 265 -7.12 -18.80 -9.43
CA ALA A 265 -7.13 -17.50 -8.80
C ALA A 265 -8.45 -16.75 -9.06
N ASN A 266 -8.99 -16.12 -8.03
CA ASN A 266 -10.10 -15.18 -8.14
C ASN A 266 -9.60 -13.80 -8.58
N GLY A 267 -10.54 -12.95 -9.03
CA GLY A 267 -10.23 -11.63 -9.57
C GLY A 267 -10.18 -11.63 -11.10
N ASN A 268 -9.95 -10.43 -11.69
CA ASN A 268 -9.94 -10.26 -13.14
C ASN A 268 -8.57 -10.57 -13.76
N ASP A 269 -7.51 -10.23 -13.04
CA ASP A 269 -6.12 -10.25 -13.50
C ASP A 269 -5.21 -11.05 -12.54
N ALA A 270 -5.75 -12.11 -11.91
CA ALA A 270 -5.07 -12.91 -10.90
C ALA A 270 -4.87 -12.19 -9.55
N ASP A 271 -5.72 -11.23 -9.23
CA ASP A 271 -5.66 -10.39 -8.02
C ASP A 271 -5.53 -11.24 -6.72
N GLU A 272 -6.12 -12.44 -6.67
CA GLU A 272 -5.92 -13.37 -5.55
C GLU A 272 -4.47 -13.88 -5.46
N ALA A 273 -3.79 -14.09 -6.58
CA ALA A 273 -2.38 -14.51 -6.56
C ALA A 273 -1.47 -13.38 -6.06
N ASP A 274 -1.80 -12.11 -6.37
CA ASP A 274 -1.11 -10.94 -5.84
C ASP A 274 -1.29 -10.82 -4.31
N ALA A 275 -2.49 -11.07 -3.80
CA ALA A 275 -2.72 -11.13 -2.35
C ALA A 275 -1.97 -12.30 -1.68
N ILE A 276 -1.93 -13.47 -2.30
CA ILE A 276 -1.25 -14.67 -1.80
C ILE A 276 0.27 -14.45 -1.73
N ILE A 277 0.89 -13.96 -2.82
CA ILE A 277 2.33 -13.70 -2.82
C ILE A 277 2.70 -12.60 -1.81
N ALA A 278 1.86 -11.59 -1.67
CA ALA A 278 2.04 -10.53 -0.69
C ALA A 278 2.04 -11.06 0.74
N ALA A 279 1.08 -11.90 1.12
CA ALA A 279 1.01 -12.49 2.46
C ALA A 279 2.26 -13.36 2.77
N ALA A 280 2.76 -14.12 1.79
CA ALA A 280 3.99 -14.90 1.92
C ALA A 280 5.22 -13.99 2.08
N ALA A 281 5.33 -12.94 1.25
CA ALA A 281 6.42 -11.97 1.29
C ALA A 281 6.44 -11.19 2.62
N LEU A 282 5.29 -10.78 3.14
CA LEU A 282 5.18 -10.14 4.46
C LEU A 282 5.77 -11.02 5.56
N ARG A 283 5.37 -12.30 5.59
CA ARG A 283 5.88 -13.27 6.55
C ARG A 283 7.40 -13.46 6.44
N PHE A 284 7.92 -13.49 5.23
CA PHE A 284 9.35 -13.61 4.96
C PHE A 284 10.12 -12.36 5.39
N PHE A 285 9.71 -11.18 4.95
CA PHE A 285 10.41 -9.92 5.26
C PHE A 285 10.33 -9.54 6.73
N ALA A 286 9.21 -9.81 7.41
CA ALA A 286 9.07 -9.54 8.84
C ALA A 286 10.12 -10.30 9.69
N LYS A 287 10.60 -11.43 9.20
CA LYS A 287 11.68 -12.21 9.86
C LYS A 287 13.08 -11.75 9.43
N ASN A 288 13.21 -11.11 8.26
CA ASN A 288 14.47 -10.80 7.60
C ASN A 288 14.70 -9.30 7.45
N SER A 289 14.66 -8.55 8.55
CA SER A 289 14.99 -7.10 8.60
C SER A 289 14.09 -6.20 7.75
N GLY A 290 12.86 -6.62 7.45
CA GLY A 290 11.92 -5.84 6.61
C GLY A 290 11.54 -4.47 7.19
N PHE A 291 11.70 -4.27 8.50
CA PHE A 291 11.41 -3.02 9.21
C PHE A 291 12.63 -2.10 9.37
N GLU A 292 13.77 -2.45 8.80
CA GLU A 292 14.99 -1.66 8.95
C GLU A 292 15.15 -0.69 7.78
N LEU A 293 15.25 0.60 8.13
CA LEU A 293 15.63 1.67 7.21
C LEU A 293 16.78 2.46 7.81
N PRO A 294 17.79 2.85 6.99
CA PRO A 294 18.91 3.63 7.48
C PRO A 294 18.47 5.07 7.82
N GLN A 295 19.18 5.70 8.72
CA GLN A 295 18.91 7.08 9.17
C GLN A 295 18.93 8.09 8.01
N SER A 296 19.71 7.84 6.95
CA SER A 296 19.73 8.67 5.73
C SER A 296 18.38 8.76 5.02
N LEU A 297 17.49 7.80 5.25
CA LEU A 297 16.14 7.75 4.68
C LEU A 297 15.04 8.24 5.65
N ALA A 298 15.40 8.79 6.81
CA ALA A 298 14.43 9.20 7.82
C ALA A 298 13.37 10.20 7.29
N MET A 299 13.77 11.13 6.42
CA MET A 299 12.83 12.06 5.77
C MET A 299 11.87 11.34 4.83
N ALA A 300 12.37 10.48 3.94
CA ALA A 300 11.52 9.68 3.05
C ALA A 300 10.57 8.79 3.87
N ALA A 301 11.07 8.07 4.86
CA ALA A 301 10.28 7.22 5.74
C ALA A 301 9.15 8.02 6.42
N ARG A 302 9.46 9.20 6.95
CA ARG A 302 8.53 10.03 7.72
C ARG A 302 7.42 10.66 6.89
N TYR A 303 7.71 11.06 5.65
CA TYR A 303 6.77 11.83 4.83
C TYR A 303 6.19 11.04 3.67
N GLU A 304 6.98 10.16 3.03
CA GLU A 304 6.58 9.44 1.82
C GLU A 304 6.20 7.98 2.06
N GLY A 305 6.63 7.43 3.21
CA GLY A 305 6.50 5.99 3.48
C GLY A 305 7.56 5.16 2.76
N TRP A 306 7.40 3.84 2.83
CA TRP A 306 8.31 2.88 2.19
C TRP A 306 7.57 1.62 1.77
N ILE A 307 7.76 1.17 0.54
CA ILE A 307 7.23 -0.10 0.06
C ILE A 307 7.98 -1.24 0.75
N PHE A 308 7.26 -2.06 1.52
CA PHE A 308 7.83 -3.12 2.34
C PHE A 308 8.54 -4.16 1.48
N GLY A 309 9.78 -4.49 1.83
CA GLY A 309 10.63 -5.42 1.08
C GLY A 309 11.39 -4.83 -0.11
N VAL A 310 11.17 -3.56 -0.47
CA VAL A 310 12.02 -2.87 -1.45
C VAL A 310 13.38 -2.56 -0.81
N PRO A 311 14.51 -2.98 -1.42
CA PRO A 311 15.83 -2.79 -0.83
C PRO A 311 16.26 -1.32 -0.92
N TYR A 312 16.57 -0.70 0.21
CA TYR A 312 17.05 0.68 0.25
C TYR A 312 18.44 0.87 -0.41
N GLN A 313 19.25 -0.18 -0.46
CA GLN A 313 20.54 -0.17 -1.13
C GLN A 313 20.44 0.14 -2.64
N ALA A 314 19.27 -0.05 -3.24
CA ALA A 314 19.04 0.31 -4.64
C ALA A 314 19.06 1.82 -4.90
N ILE A 315 18.98 2.67 -3.87
CA ILE A 315 19.13 4.14 -3.98
C ILE A 315 20.60 4.50 -4.24
N ASP A 316 21.52 3.89 -3.51
CA ASP A 316 22.95 4.21 -3.58
C ASP A 316 23.55 3.96 -4.96
N GLN A 317 22.96 3.07 -5.77
CA GLN A 317 23.40 2.81 -7.14
C GLN A 317 23.07 3.96 -8.10
N ALA A 318 22.04 4.76 -7.82
CA ALA A 318 21.63 5.89 -8.66
C ALA A 318 22.37 7.21 -8.29
N MET A 319 22.96 7.29 -7.10
CA MET A 319 23.72 8.45 -6.63
C MET A 319 25.22 8.37 -6.94
N LYS A 320 25.69 7.28 -7.57
CA LYS A 320 27.05 7.24 -8.09
C LYS A 320 27.09 8.08 -9.38
N PRO A 321 27.88 9.18 -9.41
CA PRO A 321 28.05 9.91 -10.64
C PRO A 321 28.64 8.94 -11.68
N SER A 322 28.00 8.89 -12.85
CA SER A 322 28.62 8.28 -14.03
C SER A 322 29.88 9.12 -14.38
N PHE A 323 31.02 8.58 -14.00
CA PHE A 323 32.32 9.09 -14.46
C PHE A 323 32.54 8.68 -15.91
#